data_ebe7a1fd819822e80e7dcbc8bd24167b
#
_entry.id   ebe7a1fd819822e80e7dcbc8bd24167b
#
_cell.length_a   1.000
_cell.length_b   1.000
_cell.length_c   1.000
_cell.angle_alpha   90.00
_cell.angle_beta   90.00
_cell.angle_gamma   90.00
#
_symmetry.space_group_name_H-M   'P 1'
#
loop_
_entity.id
_entity.type
_entity.pdbx_description
1 polymer ?
#
loop_
_entity_poly.entity_id
_entity_poly.type
_entity_poly.pdbx_seq_one_letter_code
_entity_poly.pdbx_strand_id
1 'polypeptide(L)'
;MARSSMQKQKLLYLRKIMLEKTDENHGLTLNEIIAELESYGIKSERKSLYDDLKILENYGLDICRTRTKTVRYYVGSREFEIPELKLLVDAIQSSKFITHKKSLSLIKKLEGLVSENDGKQLQRQVYVANRVK
;
A
#
# COMPACT_ATOMS: atom_id res chain seq x y z
N MET A 1 -22.09 0.34 20.90
CA MET A 1 -22.67 -0.20 19.73
C MET A 1 -21.65 -0.55 18.67
N ALA A 2 -21.43 -1.87 18.58
CA ALA A 2 -20.40 -2.42 17.72
C ALA A 2 -20.53 -2.01 16.24
N ARG A 3 -21.79 -1.93 15.74
CA ARG A 3 -22.05 -1.59 14.33
C ARG A 3 -21.56 -0.19 13.95
N SER A 4 -21.84 0.83 14.78
CA SER A 4 -21.44 2.20 14.46
C SER A 4 -19.92 2.39 14.60
N SER A 5 -19.28 1.68 15.54
CA SER A 5 -17.84 1.71 15.70
C SER A 5 -17.13 1.12 14.49
N MET A 6 -17.59 -0.04 14.02
CA MET A 6 -17.01 -0.70 12.83
C MET A 6 -17.23 0.14 11.57
N GLN A 7 -18.40 0.75 11.41
CA GLN A 7 -18.67 1.61 10.26
C GLN A 7 -17.80 2.87 10.28
N LYS A 8 -17.53 3.43 11.43
CA LYS A 8 -16.64 4.58 11.56
C LYS A 8 -15.19 4.22 11.18
N GLN A 9 -14.78 3.00 11.47
CA GLN A 9 -13.43 2.52 11.16
C GLN A 9 -13.29 2.08 9.70
N LYS A 10 -14.40 1.89 8.99
CA LYS A 10 -14.41 1.37 7.62
C LYS A 10 -13.48 2.16 6.69
N LEU A 11 -13.55 3.48 6.72
CA LEU A 11 -12.71 4.34 5.88
C LEU A 11 -11.23 4.17 6.19
N LEU A 12 -10.88 4.00 7.46
CA LEU A 12 -9.49 3.81 7.87
C LEU A 12 -8.94 2.48 7.34
N TYR A 13 -9.74 1.41 7.46
CA TYR A 13 -9.35 0.10 6.94
C TYR A 13 -9.34 0.08 5.41
N LEU A 14 -10.28 0.77 4.78
CA LEU A 14 -10.29 0.87 3.31
C LEU A 14 -9.02 1.59 2.83
N ARG A 15 -8.62 2.67 3.49
CA ARG A 15 -7.38 3.38 3.18
C ARG A 15 -6.18 2.45 3.33
N LYS A 16 -6.12 1.70 4.42
CA LYS A 16 -5.04 0.74 4.68
C LYS A 16 -4.97 -0.31 3.57
N ILE A 17 -6.10 -0.91 3.22
CA ILE A 17 -6.18 -1.93 2.17
C ILE A 17 -5.67 -1.36 0.84
N MET A 18 -6.15 -0.18 0.46
CA MET A 18 -5.75 0.42 -0.81
C MET A 18 -4.25 0.74 -0.84
N LEU A 19 -3.70 1.27 0.23
CA LEU A 19 -2.27 1.59 0.28
C LEU A 19 -1.38 0.35 0.30
N GLU A 20 -1.77 -0.69 1.02
CA GLU A 20 -0.95 -1.90 1.18
C GLU A 20 -1.13 -2.90 0.06
N LYS A 21 -2.34 -3.06 -0.46
CA LYS A 21 -2.68 -4.14 -1.39
C LYS A 21 -2.70 -3.72 -2.85
N THR A 22 -2.61 -2.42 -3.15
CA THR A 22 -2.72 -1.97 -4.54
C THR A 22 -1.52 -1.13 -4.97
N ASP A 23 -1.29 -1.11 -6.27
CA ASP A 23 -0.36 -0.23 -6.97
C ASP A 23 -0.76 -0.22 -8.45
N GLU A 24 0.03 0.45 -9.29
CA GLU A 24 -0.27 0.59 -10.72
C GLU A 24 -0.41 -0.76 -11.45
N ASN A 25 0.25 -1.79 -10.95
CA ASN A 25 0.25 -3.11 -11.56
C ASN A 25 -0.67 -4.10 -10.86
N HIS A 26 -1.23 -3.73 -9.71
CA HIS A 26 -2.05 -4.61 -8.87
C HIS A 26 -3.26 -3.84 -8.36
N GLY A 27 -4.36 -3.90 -9.10
CA GLY A 27 -5.62 -3.30 -8.69
C GLY A 27 -6.54 -4.33 -8.07
N LEU A 28 -7.50 -3.86 -7.28
CA LEU A 28 -8.53 -4.70 -6.66
C LEU A 28 -9.90 -4.39 -7.24
N THR A 29 -10.68 -5.42 -7.51
CA THR A 29 -12.10 -5.27 -7.87
C THR A 29 -12.89 -4.90 -6.62
N LEU A 30 -14.11 -4.39 -6.80
CA LEU A 30 -14.98 -4.09 -5.65
C LEU A 30 -15.22 -5.33 -4.79
N ASN A 31 -15.41 -6.49 -5.43
CA ASN A 31 -15.62 -7.74 -4.68
C ASN A 31 -14.38 -8.13 -3.87
N GLU A 32 -13.20 -7.90 -4.42
CA GLU A 32 -11.95 -8.15 -3.69
C GLU A 32 -11.79 -7.18 -2.52
N ILE A 33 -12.17 -5.92 -2.70
CA ILE A 33 -12.15 -4.93 -1.61
C ILE A 33 -13.13 -5.34 -0.50
N ILE A 34 -14.32 -5.79 -0.88
CA ILE A 34 -15.32 -6.28 0.08
C ILE A 34 -14.74 -7.44 0.90
N ALA A 35 -14.08 -8.38 0.23
CA ALA A 35 -13.47 -9.53 0.90
C ALA A 35 -12.36 -9.09 1.86
N GLU A 36 -11.55 -8.12 1.47
CA GLU A 36 -10.50 -7.59 2.33
C GLU A 36 -11.09 -6.91 3.57
N LEU A 37 -12.16 -6.13 3.40
CA LEU A 37 -12.84 -5.50 4.53
C LEU A 37 -13.46 -6.54 5.47
N GLU A 38 -14.02 -7.60 4.91
CA GLU A 38 -14.58 -8.70 5.70
C GLU A 38 -13.51 -9.39 6.56
N SER A 39 -12.28 -9.47 6.07
CA SER A 39 -11.18 -10.05 6.84
C SER A 39 -10.88 -9.25 8.11
N TYR A 40 -11.26 -7.98 8.14
CA TYR A 40 -11.17 -7.12 9.32
C TYR A 40 -12.49 -7.06 10.11
N GLY A 41 -13.47 -7.88 9.73
CA GLY A 41 -14.77 -7.91 10.40
C GLY A 41 -15.73 -6.79 9.98
N ILE A 42 -15.46 -6.15 8.84
CA ILE A 42 -16.28 -5.03 8.37
C ILE A 42 -17.09 -5.48 7.15
N LYS A 43 -18.41 -5.41 7.27
CA LYS A 43 -19.32 -5.69 6.17
C LYS A 43 -19.54 -4.42 5.35
N SER A 44 -19.52 -4.56 4.04
CA SER A 44 -19.74 -3.44 3.14
C SER A 44 -20.50 -3.87 1.90
N GLU A 45 -21.19 -2.91 1.28
CA GLU A 45 -21.93 -3.12 0.05
C GLU A 45 -21.26 -2.35 -1.08
N ARG A 46 -21.42 -2.83 -2.32
CA ARG A 46 -20.84 -2.20 -3.50
C ARG A 46 -21.22 -0.72 -3.60
N LYS A 47 -22.50 -0.42 -3.35
CA LYS A 47 -23.01 0.95 -3.47
C LYS A 47 -22.34 1.91 -2.52
N SER A 48 -22.14 1.50 -1.26
CA SER A 48 -21.48 2.36 -0.27
C SER A 48 -19.98 2.48 -0.53
N LEU A 49 -19.37 1.49 -1.16
CA LEU A 49 -17.94 1.54 -1.49
C LEU A 49 -17.62 2.63 -2.52
N TYR A 50 -18.49 2.86 -3.48
CA TYR A 50 -18.30 3.97 -4.43
C TYR A 50 -18.15 5.30 -3.71
N ASP A 51 -19.02 5.56 -2.74
CA ASP A 51 -18.97 6.77 -1.93
C ASP A 51 -17.73 6.80 -1.04
N ASP A 52 -17.39 5.68 -0.44
CA ASP A 52 -16.23 5.58 0.44
C ASP A 52 -14.92 5.84 -0.33
N LEU A 53 -14.78 5.28 -1.52
CA LEU A 53 -13.61 5.52 -2.36
C LEU A 53 -13.52 6.98 -2.78
N LYS A 54 -14.66 7.61 -3.05
CA LYS A 54 -14.71 9.03 -3.39
C LYS A 54 -14.30 9.90 -2.21
N ILE A 55 -14.70 9.52 -1.00
CA ILE A 55 -14.28 10.23 0.22
C ILE A 55 -12.77 10.15 0.40
N LEU A 56 -12.17 8.98 0.17
CA LEU A 56 -10.71 8.83 0.23
C LEU A 56 -10.01 9.68 -0.82
N GLU A 57 -10.57 9.73 -2.03
CA GLU A 57 -10.04 10.56 -3.10
C GLU A 57 -10.08 12.05 -2.72
N ASN A 58 -11.20 12.50 -2.17
CA ASN A 58 -11.33 13.88 -1.70
C ASN A 58 -10.40 14.20 -0.53
N TYR A 59 -10.09 13.21 0.29
CA TYR A 59 -9.15 13.35 1.39
C TYR A 59 -7.71 13.51 0.91
N GLY A 60 -7.40 13.00 -0.29
CA GLY A 60 -6.08 13.16 -0.87
C GLY A 60 -5.43 11.88 -1.39
N LEU A 61 -6.12 10.74 -1.29
CA LEU A 61 -5.60 9.49 -1.84
C LEU A 61 -5.83 9.46 -3.34
N ASP A 62 -4.79 9.12 -4.10
CA ASP A 62 -4.89 9.06 -5.57
C ASP A 62 -5.54 7.75 -6.00
N ILE A 63 -6.87 7.69 -5.89
CA ILE A 63 -7.63 6.51 -6.29
C ILE A 63 -7.80 6.51 -7.81
N CYS A 64 -7.24 5.50 -8.45
CA CYS A 64 -7.31 5.30 -9.89
C CYS A 64 -8.11 4.04 -10.19
N ARG A 65 -8.59 3.94 -11.42
CA ARG A 65 -9.32 2.75 -11.88
C ARG A 65 -8.85 2.36 -13.27
N THR A 66 -8.83 1.07 -13.53
CA THR A 66 -8.50 0.56 -14.86
C THR A 66 -9.72 0.72 -15.78
N ARG A 67 -9.46 0.86 -17.09
CA ARG A 67 -10.52 0.97 -18.11
C ARG A 67 -10.68 -0.31 -18.90
N THR A 68 -10.42 -1.45 -18.27
CA THR A 68 -10.60 -2.77 -18.88
C THR A 68 -12.01 -3.30 -18.57
N LYS A 69 -12.35 -4.46 -19.13
CA LYS A 69 -13.64 -5.12 -18.89
C LYS A 69 -13.96 -5.24 -17.40
N THR A 70 -12.98 -5.59 -16.60
CA THR A 70 -13.12 -5.67 -15.15
C THR A 70 -12.48 -4.42 -14.56
N VAL A 71 -13.29 -3.59 -13.89
CA VAL A 71 -12.78 -2.38 -13.26
C VAL A 71 -12.03 -2.76 -11.99
N ARG A 72 -10.77 -2.32 -11.91
CA ARG A 72 -9.92 -2.51 -10.74
C ARG A 72 -9.51 -1.15 -10.20
N TYR A 73 -9.48 -1.03 -8.90
CA TYR A 73 -9.12 0.21 -8.21
C TYR A 73 -7.73 0.06 -7.61
N TYR A 74 -6.94 1.13 -7.69
CA TYR A 74 -5.59 1.14 -7.15
C TYR A 74 -5.17 2.56 -6.76
N VAL A 75 -4.15 2.64 -5.91
CA VAL A 75 -3.53 3.92 -5.57
C VAL A 75 -2.40 4.15 -6.59
N GLY A 76 -2.50 5.23 -7.33
CA GLY A 76 -1.52 5.58 -8.36
C GLY A 76 -0.33 6.31 -7.79
N SER A 77 -0.52 7.58 -7.45
CA SER A 77 0.56 8.42 -6.90
C SER A 77 0.74 8.20 -5.41
N ARG A 78 1.97 8.15 -4.97
CA ARG A 78 2.34 8.04 -3.56
C ARG A 78 3.35 9.11 -3.22
N GLU A 79 3.62 9.30 -1.93
CA GLU A 79 4.60 10.28 -1.48
C GLU A 79 5.98 10.00 -2.08
N PHE A 80 6.36 8.71 -2.15
CA PHE A 80 7.59 8.27 -2.80
C PHE A 80 7.30 7.26 -3.89
N GLU A 81 8.00 7.42 -5.02
CA GLU A 81 7.95 6.44 -6.10
C GLU A 81 9.08 5.41 -5.94
N ILE A 82 8.93 4.26 -6.59
CA ILE A 82 9.90 3.18 -6.46
C ILE A 82 11.34 3.61 -6.78
N PRO A 83 11.62 4.35 -7.87
CA PRO A 83 12.99 4.79 -8.13
C PRO A 83 13.57 5.66 -7.01
N GLU A 84 12.74 6.49 -6.39
CA GLU A 84 13.16 7.34 -5.27
C GLU A 84 13.50 6.49 -4.03
N LEU A 85 12.66 5.49 -3.73
CA LEU A 85 12.91 4.58 -2.61
C LEU A 85 14.18 3.76 -2.84
N LYS A 86 14.45 3.35 -4.07
CA LYS A 86 15.68 2.63 -4.41
C LYS A 86 16.91 3.47 -4.11
N LEU A 87 16.86 4.76 -4.42
CA LEU A 87 17.95 5.69 -4.09
C LEU A 87 18.15 5.77 -2.58
N LEU A 88 17.07 5.87 -1.82
CA LEU A 88 17.15 5.96 -0.36
C LEU A 88 17.70 4.66 0.23
N VAL A 89 17.27 3.51 -0.26
CA VAL A 89 17.77 2.21 0.18
C VAL A 89 19.27 2.12 -0.09
N ASP A 90 19.71 2.48 -1.29
CA ASP A 90 21.12 2.46 -1.65
C ASP A 90 21.96 3.38 -0.75
N ALA A 91 21.44 4.57 -0.44
CA ALA A 91 22.11 5.51 0.45
C ALA A 91 22.27 4.94 1.84
N ILE A 92 21.25 4.27 2.36
CA ILE A 92 21.29 3.65 3.68
C ILE A 92 22.32 2.51 3.69
N GLN A 93 22.29 1.66 2.66
CA GLN A 93 23.21 0.50 2.57
C GLN A 93 24.67 0.91 2.42
N SER A 94 24.95 2.02 1.75
CA SER A 94 26.30 2.49 1.53
C SER A 94 26.82 3.37 2.66
N SER A 95 26.00 3.73 3.63
CA SER A 95 26.42 4.56 4.75
C SER A 95 27.31 3.77 5.71
N LYS A 96 28.48 4.32 6.02
CA LYS A 96 29.41 3.76 6.99
C LYS A 96 29.02 4.06 8.43
N PHE A 97 28.09 5.00 8.62
CA PHE A 97 27.69 5.46 9.96
C PHE A 97 26.48 4.72 10.51
N ILE A 98 25.83 3.90 9.69
CA ILE A 98 24.63 3.16 10.08
C ILE A 98 24.99 1.69 10.25
N THR A 99 24.66 1.11 11.43
CA THR A 99 24.91 -0.31 11.67
C THR A 99 24.04 -1.15 10.75
N HIS A 100 24.44 -2.39 10.50
CA HIS A 100 23.67 -3.33 9.67
C HIS A 100 22.25 -3.50 10.22
N LYS A 101 22.12 -3.69 11.53
CA LYS A 101 20.82 -3.85 12.18
C LYS A 101 19.93 -2.61 11.97
N LYS A 102 20.49 -1.42 12.13
CA LYS A 102 19.73 -0.18 11.94
C LYS A 102 19.35 0.03 10.48
N SER A 103 20.23 -0.34 9.55
CA SER A 103 19.95 -0.29 8.12
C SER A 103 18.73 -1.13 7.76
N LEU A 104 18.68 -2.39 8.23
CA LEU A 104 17.56 -3.27 7.98
C LEU A 104 16.25 -2.71 8.52
N SER A 105 16.31 -2.13 9.72
CA SER A 105 15.14 -1.51 10.35
C SER A 105 14.61 -0.33 9.52
N LEU A 106 15.49 0.54 9.06
CA LEU A 106 15.13 1.69 8.25
C LEU A 106 14.56 1.28 6.89
N ILE A 107 15.19 0.31 6.25
CA ILE A 107 14.73 -0.19 4.94
C ILE A 107 13.34 -0.79 5.07
N LYS A 108 13.08 -1.54 6.13
CA LYS A 108 11.76 -2.11 6.38
C LYS A 108 10.70 -1.02 6.52
N LYS A 109 11.03 0.09 7.17
CA LYS A 109 10.10 1.22 7.28
C LYS A 109 9.83 1.87 5.94
N LEU A 110 10.85 1.97 5.08
CA LEU A 110 10.67 2.50 3.73
C LEU A 110 9.78 1.61 2.87
N GLU A 111 9.89 0.28 3.04
CA GLU A 111 9.03 -0.67 2.34
C GLU A 111 7.55 -0.44 2.64
N GLY A 112 7.23 0.05 3.84
CA GLY A 112 5.86 0.35 4.25
C GLY A 112 5.25 1.57 3.55
N LEU A 113 6.04 2.33 2.80
CA LEU A 113 5.56 3.50 2.06
C LEU A 113 4.98 3.15 0.69
N VAL A 114 5.11 1.90 0.26
CA VAL A 114 4.58 1.41 -1.02
C VAL A 114 3.72 0.18 -0.76
N SER A 115 3.14 -0.36 -1.85
CA SER A 115 2.35 -1.60 -1.73
C SER A 115 3.21 -2.76 -1.27
N GLU A 116 2.57 -3.82 -0.77
CA GLU A 116 3.28 -5.04 -0.37
C GLU A 116 4.08 -5.65 -1.53
N ASN A 117 3.53 -5.59 -2.74
CA ASN A 117 4.20 -6.12 -3.92
C ASN A 117 5.46 -5.33 -4.25
N ASP A 118 5.38 -4.01 -4.22
CA ASP A 118 6.53 -3.15 -4.48
C ASP A 118 7.55 -3.23 -3.35
N GLY A 119 7.09 -3.37 -2.10
CA GLY A 119 7.96 -3.59 -0.96
C GLY A 119 8.81 -4.84 -1.09
N LYS A 120 8.22 -5.92 -1.62
CA LYS A 120 8.96 -7.17 -1.87
C LYS A 120 10.05 -6.98 -2.91
N GLN A 121 9.82 -6.16 -3.92
CA GLN A 121 10.84 -5.84 -4.92
C GLN A 121 12.02 -5.11 -4.30
N LEU A 122 11.77 -4.17 -3.38
CA LEU A 122 12.82 -3.49 -2.65
C LEU A 122 13.63 -4.46 -1.79
N GLN A 123 12.98 -5.41 -1.14
CA GLN A 123 13.66 -6.45 -0.36
C GLN A 123 14.59 -7.29 -1.22
N ARG A 124 14.15 -7.68 -2.41
CA ARG A 124 14.97 -8.46 -3.33
C ARG A 124 16.27 -7.74 -3.69
N GLN A 125 16.21 -6.43 -3.90
CA GLN A 125 17.39 -5.63 -4.19
C GLN A 125 18.37 -5.60 -3.02
N VAL A 126 17.87 -5.51 -1.80
CA VAL A 126 18.69 -5.58 -0.58
C VAL A 126 19.41 -6.91 -0.51
N TYR A 127 18.70 -8.01 -0.79
CA TYR A 127 19.30 -9.35 -0.81
C TYR A 127 20.41 -9.48 -1.83
N VAL A 128 20.19 -9.00 -3.05
CA VAL A 128 21.20 -9.05 -4.12
C VAL A 128 22.45 -8.25 -3.72
N ALA A 129 22.27 -7.05 -3.18
CA ALA A 129 23.39 -6.21 -2.73
C ALA A 129 24.20 -6.89 -1.62
N ASN A 130 23.55 -7.56 -0.69
CA ASN A 130 24.22 -8.28 0.38
C ASN A 130 24.97 -9.51 -0.10
N ARG A 131 24.50 -10.15 -1.16
CA ARG A 131 25.18 -11.31 -1.76
C ARG A 131 26.48 -10.94 -2.46
N VAL A 132 26.56 -9.75 -3.00
CA VAL A 132 27.76 -9.27 -3.73
C VAL A 132 28.86 -8.84 -2.76
N LYS A 133 28.52 -8.57 -1.52
CA LYS A 133 29.48 -8.25 -0.48
C LYS A 133 30.02 -9.51 0.19
#